data_7735b933c8c2017a157d372e39e2e525
#
_entry.id   7735b933c8c2017a157d372e39e2e525
#
_cell.length_a   1.000
_cell.length_b   1.000
_cell.length_c   1.000
_cell.angle_alpha   90.00
_cell.angle_beta   90.00
_cell.angle_gamma   90.00
#
_symmetry.space_group_name_H-M   'P 1'
#
loop_
_entity.id
_entity.type
_entity.pdbx_description
1 polymer ?
#
loop_
_entity_poly.entity_id
_entity_poly.type
_entity_poly.pdbx_seq_one_letter_code
_entity_poly.pdbx_strand_id
1 'polypeptide(L)'
;MLTTTSAQQCPFMSGGEEEGAAATRASAGDGAQEQAARPERGGPTLSFGGATPYVDYAGIDTLLDLQRTRTDEPAESAFLITTQVMELLFVLVRERWEAARDALEADDVPAALAGLRGACRAQDVLNDSWGLLGDMTPTQFNRFRASFGEASGFQSYGYRKLEFLLGNKSAAMIRPHKAMEPVVDELTRLLEAPSLYDAALRLLHRRGLPVPADHVERDWTRAYEPDPGVERAWAEVYADDRPGNDLYLLAEALMDVAERVTRWRHLHLVAVKRTMGGKPGSGGSNGLNWLARHVEQDVFPELWSLRNTI
;
A
#
# COMPACT_ATOMS: atom_id res chain seq x y z
N MET A 1 17.54 32.49 17.98
CA MET A 1 18.36 31.97 16.89
C MET A 1 17.50 30.94 16.17
N LEU A 2 16.89 31.35 15.07
CA LEU A 2 16.00 30.50 14.24
C LEU A 2 16.87 29.93 13.13
N THR A 3 17.05 28.62 13.10
CA THR A 3 17.71 27.91 12.02
C THR A 3 16.66 27.57 10.96
N THR A 4 16.80 28.18 9.81
CA THR A 4 16.04 27.95 8.58
C THR A 4 16.34 26.54 8.04
N THR A 5 15.32 25.69 7.99
CA THR A 5 15.38 24.38 7.32
C THR A 5 15.26 24.60 5.82
N SER A 6 16.28 24.18 5.09
CA SER A 6 16.37 24.19 3.63
C SER A 6 15.27 23.28 3.02
N ALA A 7 14.44 23.84 2.15
CA ALA A 7 13.51 23.09 1.33
C ALA A 7 14.29 22.26 0.30
N GLN A 8 14.17 20.93 0.38
CA GLN A 8 14.65 20.03 -0.66
C GLN A 8 13.80 20.19 -1.92
N GLN A 9 14.43 20.60 -3.01
CA GLN A 9 13.81 20.74 -4.33
C GLN A 9 13.43 19.36 -4.90
N CYS A 10 12.23 19.30 -5.43
CA CYS A 10 11.72 18.16 -6.18
C CYS A 10 12.61 17.91 -7.42
N PRO A 11 13.04 16.68 -7.70
CA PRO A 11 14.00 16.40 -8.80
C PRO A 11 13.44 16.64 -10.22
N PHE A 12 12.20 17.05 -10.37
CA PHE A 12 11.56 17.34 -11.65
C PHE A 12 11.58 18.82 -12.06
N MET A 13 12.16 19.72 -11.26
CA MET A 13 12.22 21.15 -11.55
C MET A 13 13.65 21.69 -11.41
N SER A 14 14.47 21.49 -12.43
CA SER A 14 15.71 22.25 -12.62
C SER A 14 15.87 22.64 -14.09
N GLY A 15 15.44 23.86 -14.43
CA GLY A 15 15.75 24.51 -15.69
C GLY A 15 16.17 25.94 -15.38
N GLY A 16 17.45 26.25 -15.59
CA GLY A 16 18.01 27.59 -15.42
C GLY A 16 17.67 28.47 -16.63
N GLU A 17 17.39 29.72 -16.31
CA GLU A 17 17.27 30.82 -17.27
C GLU A 17 18.67 31.30 -17.70
N GLU A 18 18.88 31.54 -18.99
CA GLU A 18 19.80 32.57 -19.48
C GLU A 18 19.32 33.16 -20.80
N GLU A 19 19.29 34.49 -20.85
CA GLU A 19 18.93 35.38 -21.94
C GLU A 19 19.98 35.44 -23.06
N GLY A 20 19.52 35.76 -24.26
CA GLY A 20 20.46 36.37 -25.22
C GLY A 20 20.09 36.40 -26.71
N ALA A 21 19.45 37.50 -27.12
CA ALA A 21 19.59 38.29 -28.36
C ALA A 21 19.38 37.68 -29.75
N ALA A 22 18.39 38.24 -30.37
CA ALA A 22 18.10 38.74 -31.75
C ALA A 22 19.06 38.44 -32.91
N ALA A 23 18.48 38.04 -34.09
CA ALA A 23 18.44 38.80 -35.34
C ALA A 23 17.79 38.06 -36.52
N THR A 24 16.76 38.65 -37.09
CA THR A 24 16.42 39.09 -38.47
C THR A 24 16.32 38.10 -39.64
N ARG A 25 15.06 38.01 -40.16
CA ARG A 25 14.50 37.98 -41.54
C ARG A 25 15.08 37.02 -42.61
N ALA A 26 14.19 36.23 -43.22
CA ALA A 26 13.53 36.47 -44.52
C ALA A 26 12.65 35.31 -44.99
N SER A 27 11.54 35.66 -45.47
CA SER A 27 10.44 35.22 -46.34
C SER A 27 10.57 33.91 -47.16
N ALA A 28 9.39 33.32 -47.32
CA ALA A 28 8.72 32.73 -48.45
C ALA A 28 8.61 31.19 -48.51
N GLY A 29 7.39 30.71 -48.40
CA GLY A 29 6.76 29.80 -49.38
C GLY A 29 6.79 28.32 -49.09
N ASP A 30 5.58 27.84 -48.99
CA ASP A 30 5.09 26.51 -49.40
C ASP A 30 5.06 25.38 -48.38
N GLY A 31 3.86 24.89 -48.28
CA GLY A 31 3.37 23.60 -47.82
C GLY A 31 4.37 22.58 -47.28
N ALA A 32 4.71 22.67 -46.01
CA ALA A 32 5.44 21.62 -45.32
C ALA A 32 4.60 21.15 -44.15
N GLN A 33 4.34 19.86 -44.12
CA GLN A 33 3.93 19.15 -42.94
C GLN A 33 4.84 19.59 -41.78
N GLU A 34 4.22 20.12 -40.72
CA GLU A 34 4.90 20.57 -39.53
C GLU A 34 5.60 19.36 -38.87
N GLN A 35 6.82 19.07 -39.33
CA GLN A 35 7.71 18.14 -38.65
C GLN A 35 8.06 18.79 -37.30
N ALA A 36 7.61 18.18 -36.22
CA ALA A 36 7.98 18.56 -34.87
C ALA A 36 9.49 18.83 -34.81
N ALA A 37 9.88 20.08 -34.58
CA ALA A 37 11.27 20.50 -34.49
C ALA A 37 11.98 19.62 -33.43
N ARG A 38 13.03 18.90 -33.85
CA ARG A 38 13.92 18.21 -32.92
C ARG A 38 14.52 19.27 -31.98
N PRO A 39 14.48 19.02 -30.64
CA PRO A 39 15.03 19.98 -29.69
C PRO A 39 16.51 20.24 -30.01
N GLU A 40 16.91 21.49 -29.93
CA GLU A 40 18.33 21.86 -29.90
C GLU A 40 19.00 21.06 -28.80
N ARG A 41 20.23 20.56 -29.04
CA ARG A 41 20.94 19.66 -28.15
C ARG A 41 21.07 20.30 -26.76
N GLY A 42 20.24 19.84 -25.77
CA GLY A 42 20.37 20.19 -24.38
C GLY A 42 19.15 20.81 -23.70
N GLY A 43 18.12 21.20 -24.41
CA GLY A 43 16.89 21.78 -23.81
C GLY A 43 15.70 20.80 -23.72
N PRO A 44 14.72 21.05 -22.81
CA PRO A 44 13.50 20.25 -22.74
C PRO A 44 12.63 20.45 -23.99
N THR A 45 11.91 19.41 -24.42
CA THR A 45 10.89 19.52 -25.47
C THR A 45 9.70 20.28 -24.92
N LEU A 46 9.35 21.44 -25.54
CA LEU A 46 8.27 22.32 -25.08
C LEU A 46 7.04 22.28 -25.99
N SER A 47 7.08 21.58 -27.15
CA SER A 47 5.97 21.50 -28.10
C SER A 47 5.63 20.05 -28.43
N PHE A 48 4.33 19.72 -28.33
CA PHE A 48 3.80 18.40 -28.61
C PHE A 48 2.55 18.54 -29.49
N GLY A 49 2.36 17.61 -30.44
CA GLY A 49 1.21 17.63 -31.37
C GLY A 49 -0.12 17.17 -30.77
N GLY A 50 -0.19 17.02 -29.45
CA GLY A 50 -1.37 16.54 -28.71
C GLY A 50 -1.12 16.60 -27.20
N ALA A 51 -1.70 15.66 -26.43
CA ALA A 51 -1.40 15.52 -25.02
C ALA A 51 0.11 15.31 -24.80
N THR A 52 0.65 15.85 -23.71
CA THR A 52 2.07 15.60 -23.38
C THR A 52 2.27 14.12 -23.07
N PRO A 53 3.44 13.53 -23.41
CA PRO A 53 3.71 12.13 -23.08
C PRO A 53 3.56 11.79 -21.59
N TYR A 54 3.75 12.76 -20.70
CA TYR A 54 3.52 12.60 -19.27
C TYR A 54 2.03 12.40 -18.94
N VAL A 55 1.16 13.23 -19.52
CA VAL A 55 -0.31 13.15 -19.33
C VAL A 55 -0.85 11.84 -19.88
N ASP A 56 -0.39 11.45 -21.07
CA ASP A 56 -0.78 10.20 -21.74
C ASP A 56 -0.32 8.97 -20.93
N TYR A 57 0.98 8.89 -20.62
CA TYR A 57 1.57 7.77 -19.90
C TYR A 57 0.94 7.55 -18.51
N ALA A 58 0.71 8.61 -17.76
CA ALA A 58 0.16 8.53 -16.41
C ALA A 58 -1.37 8.55 -16.36
N GLY A 59 -2.05 8.71 -17.50
CA GLY A 59 -3.52 8.79 -17.57
C GLY A 59 -4.10 9.95 -16.75
N ILE A 60 -3.40 11.10 -16.70
CA ILE A 60 -3.69 12.19 -15.77
C ILE A 60 -5.12 12.70 -15.92
N ASP A 61 -5.60 12.89 -17.15
CA ASP A 61 -6.95 13.39 -17.39
C ASP A 61 -8.02 12.44 -16.84
N THR A 62 -7.84 11.12 -17.06
CA THR A 62 -8.71 10.10 -16.49
C THR A 62 -8.64 10.08 -14.97
N LEU A 63 -7.42 10.11 -14.41
CA LEU A 63 -7.20 10.09 -12.97
C LEU A 63 -7.89 11.29 -12.29
N LEU A 64 -7.73 12.50 -12.82
CA LEU A 64 -8.30 13.70 -12.23
C LEU A 64 -9.81 13.85 -12.46
N ASP A 65 -10.41 13.13 -13.42
CA ASP A 65 -11.87 13.07 -13.61
C ASP A 65 -12.58 12.14 -12.59
N LEU A 66 -11.84 11.36 -11.82
CA LEU A 66 -12.40 10.45 -10.81
C LEU A 66 -12.76 11.13 -9.47
N GLN A 67 -12.34 12.39 -9.24
CA GLN A 67 -12.61 13.13 -8.00
C GLN A 67 -13.97 13.81 -8.03
N ARG A 68 -15.05 13.00 -8.08
CA ARG A 68 -16.43 13.47 -8.17
C ARG A 68 -17.09 13.41 -6.79
N THR A 69 -17.14 14.54 -6.10
CA THR A 69 -17.85 14.66 -4.82
C THR A 69 -19.38 14.57 -5.03
N ARG A 70 -20.10 14.17 -3.99
CA ARG A 70 -21.57 14.05 -3.99
C ARG A 70 -22.26 15.24 -3.31
N THR A 71 -21.48 16.05 -2.60
CA THR A 71 -21.97 17.25 -1.89
C THR A 71 -21.07 18.44 -2.17
N ASP A 72 -21.51 19.63 -1.75
CA ASP A 72 -20.74 20.87 -1.83
C ASP A 72 -19.81 21.09 -0.61
N GLU A 73 -19.70 20.11 0.31
CA GLU A 73 -18.81 20.21 1.46
C GLU A 73 -17.34 20.03 0.99
N PRO A 74 -16.48 21.04 1.12
CA PRO A 74 -15.10 20.97 0.62
C PRO A 74 -14.27 19.83 1.23
N ALA A 75 -14.57 19.42 2.46
CA ALA A 75 -13.86 18.34 3.14
C ALA A 75 -14.13 16.96 2.51
N GLU A 76 -15.21 16.79 1.71
CA GLU A 76 -15.49 15.55 0.98
C GLU A 76 -14.41 15.26 -0.06
N SER A 77 -13.88 16.28 -0.74
CA SER A 77 -12.80 16.10 -1.73
C SER A 77 -11.55 15.50 -1.08
N ALA A 78 -11.12 16.02 0.07
CA ALA A 78 -9.98 15.47 0.81
C ALA A 78 -10.21 14.01 1.23
N PHE A 79 -11.43 13.68 1.68
CA PHE A 79 -11.80 12.30 2.05
C PHE A 79 -11.76 11.36 0.83
N LEU A 80 -12.35 11.78 -0.30
CA LEU A 80 -12.38 10.99 -1.53
C LEU A 80 -10.97 10.73 -2.06
N ILE A 81 -10.14 11.78 -2.19
CA ILE A 81 -8.76 11.68 -2.67
C ILE A 81 -7.93 10.81 -1.75
N THR A 82 -8.03 10.98 -0.42
CA THR A 82 -7.33 10.12 0.54
C THR A 82 -7.68 8.64 0.34
N THR A 83 -8.97 8.34 0.16
CA THR A 83 -9.44 6.97 -0.11
C THR A 83 -8.83 6.42 -1.41
N GLN A 84 -8.81 7.20 -2.48
CA GLN A 84 -8.24 6.80 -3.78
C GLN A 84 -6.72 6.60 -3.68
N VAL A 85 -6.00 7.47 -2.99
CA VAL A 85 -4.55 7.33 -2.72
C VAL A 85 -4.26 6.03 -1.97
N MET A 86 -5.04 5.72 -0.92
CA MET A 86 -4.88 4.46 -0.18
C MET A 86 -5.11 3.24 -1.08
N GLU A 87 -6.14 3.23 -1.93
CA GLU A 87 -6.40 2.10 -2.85
C GLU A 87 -5.27 1.91 -3.85
N LEU A 88 -4.67 2.99 -4.40
CA LEU A 88 -3.49 2.90 -5.27
C LEU A 88 -2.26 2.36 -4.53
N LEU A 89 -2.06 2.79 -3.29
CA LEU A 89 -0.97 2.27 -2.44
C LEU A 89 -1.18 0.81 -2.06
N PHE A 90 -2.44 0.35 -1.86
CA PHE A 90 -2.74 -1.07 -1.66
C PHE A 90 -2.32 -1.92 -2.87
N VAL A 91 -2.50 -1.42 -4.09
CA VAL A 91 -2.02 -2.12 -5.30
C VAL A 91 -0.50 -2.27 -5.24
N LEU A 92 0.24 -1.18 -4.99
CA LEU A 92 1.70 -1.20 -4.94
C LEU A 92 2.25 -2.11 -3.83
N VAL A 93 1.66 -2.05 -2.62
CA VAL A 93 2.04 -2.93 -1.50
C VAL A 93 1.77 -4.39 -1.85
N ARG A 94 0.59 -4.70 -2.42
CA ARG A 94 0.22 -6.04 -2.84
C ARG A 94 1.24 -6.63 -3.82
N GLU A 95 1.56 -5.90 -4.88
CA GLU A 95 2.53 -6.36 -5.90
C GLU A 95 3.89 -6.70 -5.27
N ARG A 96 4.35 -5.89 -4.33
CA ARG A 96 5.61 -6.12 -3.63
C ARG A 96 5.56 -7.34 -2.70
N TRP A 97 4.45 -7.55 -2.00
CA TRP A 97 4.29 -8.73 -1.15
C TRP A 97 4.09 -10.00 -1.95
N GLU A 98 3.34 -9.98 -3.06
CA GLU A 98 3.23 -11.13 -3.97
C GLU A 98 4.60 -11.51 -4.53
N ALA A 99 5.38 -10.54 -5.02
CA ALA A 99 6.74 -10.79 -5.50
C ALA A 99 7.67 -11.34 -4.39
N ALA A 100 7.58 -10.82 -3.17
CA ALA A 100 8.36 -11.33 -2.03
C ALA A 100 7.94 -12.76 -1.67
N ARG A 101 6.63 -13.07 -1.63
CA ARG A 101 6.13 -14.43 -1.41
C ARG A 101 6.67 -15.41 -2.46
N ASP A 102 6.59 -15.05 -3.72
CA ASP A 102 7.01 -15.90 -4.83
C ASP A 102 8.54 -16.12 -4.80
N ALA A 103 9.32 -15.11 -4.41
CA ALA A 103 10.75 -15.21 -4.18
C ALA A 103 11.10 -16.15 -3.00
N LEU A 104 10.33 -16.10 -1.90
CA LEU A 104 10.49 -17.04 -0.78
C LEU A 104 10.19 -18.49 -1.21
N GLU A 105 9.17 -18.71 -2.04
CA GLU A 105 8.87 -20.04 -2.60
C GLU A 105 10.01 -20.54 -3.50
N ALA A 106 10.70 -19.65 -4.21
CA ALA A 106 11.85 -19.95 -5.05
C ALA A 106 13.19 -20.04 -4.28
N ASP A 107 13.18 -19.87 -2.93
CA ASP A 107 14.38 -19.81 -2.09
C ASP A 107 15.31 -18.62 -2.43
N ASP A 108 14.77 -17.55 -3.01
CA ASP A 108 15.49 -16.29 -3.31
C ASP A 108 15.24 -15.24 -2.22
N VAL A 109 15.89 -15.42 -1.06
CA VAL A 109 15.77 -14.50 0.08
C VAL A 109 16.22 -13.08 -0.27
N PRO A 110 17.32 -12.84 -1.04
CA PRO A 110 17.68 -11.49 -1.45
C PRO A 110 16.59 -10.74 -2.22
N ALA A 111 15.90 -11.40 -3.17
CA ALA A 111 14.79 -10.82 -3.90
C ALA A 111 13.59 -10.56 -2.99
N ALA A 112 13.26 -11.48 -2.08
CA ALA A 112 12.22 -11.30 -1.07
C ALA A 112 12.49 -10.07 -0.20
N LEU A 113 13.70 -9.92 0.33
CA LEU A 113 14.11 -8.76 1.13
C LEU A 113 14.02 -7.44 0.35
N ALA A 114 14.36 -7.45 -0.95
CA ALA A 114 14.20 -6.27 -1.79
C ALA A 114 12.72 -5.89 -1.98
N GLY A 115 11.84 -6.89 -2.19
CA GLY A 115 10.39 -6.73 -2.26
C GLY A 115 9.81 -6.15 -0.97
N LEU A 116 10.14 -6.74 0.18
CA LEU A 116 9.68 -6.30 1.51
C LEU A 116 10.13 -4.86 1.82
N ARG A 117 11.39 -4.51 1.54
CA ARG A 117 11.87 -3.12 1.71
C ARG A 117 11.11 -2.13 0.82
N GLY A 118 10.80 -2.52 -0.43
CA GLY A 118 9.99 -1.70 -1.33
C GLY A 118 8.57 -1.52 -0.81
N ALA A 119 7.97 -2.59 -0.27
CA ALA A 119 6.65 -2.56 0.37
C ALA A 119 6.63 -1.64 1.60
N CYS A 120 7.64 -1.72 2.48
CA CYS A 120 7.74 -0.87 3.66
C CYS A 120 7.73 0.62 3.31
N ARG A 121 8.42 1.05 2.25
CA ARG A 121 8.37 2.44 1.78
C ARG A 121 6.97 2.85 1.33
N ALA A 122 6.25 1.98 0.62
CA ALA A 122 4.87 2.25 0.22
C ALA A 122 3.93 2.28 1.45
N GLN A 123 4.16 1.40 2.44
CA GLN A 123 3.42 1.40 3.70
C GLN A 123 3.68 2.66 4.55
N ASP A 124 4.90 3.21 4.53
CA ASP A 124 5.18 4.47 5.22
C ASP A 124 4.34 5.61 4.62
N VAL A 125 4.29 5.74 3.27
CA VAL A 125 3.42 6.71 2.58
C VAL A 125 1.93 6.44 2.87
N LEU A 126 1.53 5.16 2.90
CA LEU A 126 0.17 4.74 3.24
C LEU A 126 -0.20 5.17 4.67
N ASN A 127 0.71 5.02 5.62
CA ASN A 127 0.52 5.48 7.00
C ASN A 127 0.39 7.01 7.07
N ASP A 128 1.26 7.73 6.36
CA ASP A 128 1.27 9.19 6.35
C ASP A 128 0.02 9.78 5.66
N SER A 129 -0.63 9.03 4.75
CA SER A 129 -1.86 9.48 4.07
C SER A 129 -3.02 9.75 5.03
N TRP A 130 -3.04 9.15 6.24
CA TRP A 130 -4.02 9.51 7.28
C TRP A 130 -3.91 10.96 7.73
N GLY A 131 -2.74 11.58 7.58
CA GLY A 131 -2.51 13.00 7.86
C GLY A 131 -3.39 13.94 7.03
N LEU A 132 -3.79 13.52 5.82
CA LEU A 132 -4.70 14.29 4.95
C LEU A 132 -6.10 14.48 5.56
N LEU A 133 -6.49 13.64 6.52
CA LEU A 133 -7.75 13.74 7.25
C LEU A 133 -7.60 14.34 8.65
N GLY A 134 -6.38 14.78 8.99
CA GLY A 134 -6.04 15.23 10.35
C GLY A 134 -6.74 16.51 10.81
N ASP A 135 -7.17 17.36 9.89
CA ASP A 135 -7.91 18.60 10.14
C ASP A 135 -9.43 18.46 9.97
N MET A 136 -9.92 17.31 9.47
CA MET A 136 -11.34 17.07 9.26
C MET A 136 -12.09 17.03 10.59
N THR A 137 -13.01 17.99 10.77
CA THR A 137 -13.84 18.08 11.96
C THR A 137 -15.05 17.13 11.88
N PRO A 138 -15.62 16.71 13.03
CA PRO A 138 -16.86 15.92 13.06
C PRO A 138 -18.04 16.62 12.37
N THR A 139 -18.08 17.95 12.40
CA THR A 139 -19.15 18.73 11.75
C THR A 139 -19.03 18.67 10.23
N GLN A 140 -17.84 18.84 9.68
CA GLN A 140 -17.59 18.71 8.24
C GLN A 140 -17.92 17.29 7.76
N PHE A 141 -17.40 16.27 8.44
CA PHE A 141 -17.69 14.87 8.12
C PHE A 141 -19.18 14.56 8.13
N ASN A 142 -19.94 15.05 9.12
CA ASN A 142 -21.38 14.81 9.21
C ASN A 142 -22.17 15.45 8.06
N ARG A 143 -21.67 16.52 7.41
CA ARG A 143 -22.36 17.19 6.28
C ARG A 143 -22.40 16.33 5.03
N PHE A 144 -21.38 15.52 4.78
CA PHE A 144 -21.33 14.67 3.58
C PHE A 144 -21.48 13.17 3.87
N ARG A 145 -21.36 12.72 5.12
CA ARG A 145 -21.46 11.31 5.50
C ARG A 145 -22.73 10.61 4.97
N ALA A 146 -23.87 11.28 5.00
CA ALA A 146 -25.13 10.71 4.54
C ALA A 146 -25.12 10.39 3.02
N SER A 147 -24.28 11.07 2.23
CA SER A 147 -24.14 10.85 0.79
C SER A 147 -23.49 9.49 0.46
N PHE A 148 -22.79 8.86 1.41
CA PHE A 148 -22.17 7.55 1.21
C PHE A 148 -23.20 6.42 1.10
N GLY A 149 -24.40 6.59 1.70
CA GLY A 149 -25.36 5.49 1.84
C GLY A 149 -24.73 4.32 2.62
N GLU A 150 -24.63 3.16 1.97
CA GLU A 150 -24.04 1.94 2.55
C GLU A 150 -22.53 1.79 2.30
N ALA A 151 -21.88 2.76 1.62
CA ALA A 151 -20.45 2.68 1.33
C ALA A 151 -19.63 2.69 2.63
N SER A 152 -18.70 1.74 2.73
CA SER A 152 -17.85 1.53 3.91
C SER A 152 -16.47 1.05 3.49
N GLY A 153 -15.42 1.48 4.21
CA GLY A 153 -14.06 0.95 4.03
C GLY A 153 -13.94 -0.57 4.21
N PHE A 154 -14.90 -1.18 4.92
CA PHE A 154 -15.04 -2.64 5.00
C PHE A 154 -15.19 -3.31 3.61
N GLN A 155 -15.70 -2.58 2.62
CA GLN A 155 -15.93 -3.05 1.25
C GLN A 155 -14.69 -2.86 0.36
N SER A 156 -13.56 -2.38 0.86
CA SER A 156 -12.33 -2.29 0.07
C SER A 156 -11.81 -3.68 -0.27
N TYR A 157 -11.89 -4.05 -1.53
CA TYR A 157 -11.29 -5.30 -2.00
C TYR A 157 -9.75 -5.17 -2.14
N GLY A 158 -9.22 -3.97 -2.35
CA GLY A 158 -7.79 -3.70 -2.31
C GLY A 158 -7.19 -4.06 -0.96
N TYR A 159 -7.77 -3.53 0.13
CA TYR A 159 -7.37 -3.88 1.49
C TYR A 159 -7.58 -5.37 1.80
N ARG A 160 -8.67 -5.97 1.33
CA ARG A 160 -8.95 -7.40 1.53
C ARG A 160 -7.85 -8.30 0.94
N LYS A 161 -7.33 -7.95 -0.25
CA LYS A 161 -6.22 -8.66 -0.88
C LYS A 161 -4.96 -8.64 0.01
N LEU A 162 -4.67 -7.48 0.63
CA LEU A 162 -3.55 -7.37 1.57
C LEU A 162 -3.75 -8.26 2.80
N GLU A 163 -4.96 -8.30 3.37
CA GLU A 163 -5.24 -9.16 4.52
C GLU A 163 -5.05 -10.64 4.20
N PHE A 164 -5.47 -11.10 3.02
CA PHE A 164 -5.27 -12.48 2.60
C PHE A 164 -3.79 -12.82 2.42
N LEU A 165 -3.01 -11.89 1.88
CA LEU A 165 -1.55 -12.04 1.78
C LEU A 165 -0.86 -12.07 3.16
N LEU A 166 -1.43 -11.43 4.16
CA LEU A 166 -0.91 -11.46 5.54
C LEU A 166 -1.39 -12.69 6.36
N GLY A 167 -2.22 -13.56 5.77
CA GLY A 167 -2.74 -14.74 6.45
C GLY A 167 -4.07 -14.53 7.18
N ASN A 168 -4.63 -13.32 7.20
CA ASN A 168 -5.96 -13.02 7.75
C ASN A 168 -7.07 -13.38 6.74
N LYS A 169 -7.32 -14.68 6.56
CA LYS A 169 -8.16 -15.23 5.53
C LYS A 169 -9.57 -15.58 6.02
N SER A 170 -10.57 -15.23 5.21
CA SER A 170 -11.96 -15.58 5.45
C SER A 170 -12.77 -15.55 4.16
N ALA A 171 -13.33 -16.68 3.75
CA ALA A 171 -14.20 -16.77 2.58
C ALA A 171 -15.46 -15.88 2.71
N ALA A 172 -15.91 -15.59 3.94
CA ALA A 172 -17.03 -14.68 4.18
C ALA A 172 -16.76 -13.26 3.69
N MET A 173 -15.48 -12.84 3.64
CA MET A 173 -15.07 -11.51 3.19
C MET A 173 -15.12 -11.32 1.67
N ILE A 174 -15.32 -12.37 0.89
CA ILE A 174 -15.56 -12.30 -0.56
C ILE A 174 -17.02 -11.95 -0.87
N ARG A 175 -17.96 -12.29 0.02
CA ARG A 175 -19.42 -12.12 -0.20
C ARG A 175 -19.86 -10.71 -0.60
N PRO A 176 -19.29 -9.60 -0.07
CA PRO A 176 -19.65 -8.25 -0.49
C PRO A 176 -19.44 -8.00 -1.98
N HIS A 177 -18.53 -8.75 -2.61
CA HIS A 177 -18.09 -8.55 -4.00
C HIS A 177 -18.73 -9.52 -5.01
N LYS A 178 -19.72 -10.35 -4.59
CA LYS A 178 -20.31 -11.43 -5.39
C LYS A 178 -20.80 -11.03 -6.79
N ALA A 179 -21.11 -9.75 -7.00
CA ALA A 179 -21.54 -9.23 -8.30
C ALA A 179 -20.38 -8.74 -9.18
N MET A 180 -19.13 -8.86 -8.73
CA MET A 180 -17.92 -8.37 -9.41
C MET A 180 -17.01 -9.56 -9.73
N GLU A 181 -17.37 -10.38 -10.74
CA GLU A 181 -16.67 -11.63 -11.07
C GLU A 181 -15.14 -11.52 -11.08
N PRO A 182 -14.50 -10.54 -11.77
CA PRO A 182 -13.03 -10.44 -11.76
C PRO A 182 -12.43 -10.23 -10.36
N VAL A 183 -13.15 -9.51 -9.48
CA VAL A 183 -12.72 -9.27 -8.08
C VAL A 183 -12.87 -10.56 -7.26
N VAL A 184 -13.99 -11.29 -7.45
CA VAL A 184 -14.24 -12.57 -6.78
C VAL A 184 -13.18 -13.60 -7.16
N ASP A 185 -12.83 -13.71 -8.43
CA ASP A 185 -11.82 -14.65 -8.94
C ASP A 185 -10.44 -14.35 -8.32
N GLU A 186 -10.06 -13.06 -8.30
CA GLU A 186 -8.78 -12.66 -7.72
C GLU A 186 -8.72 -12.87 -6.19
N LEU A 187 -9.80 -12.54 -5.48
CA LEU A 187 -9.88 -12.79 -4.04
C LEU A 187 -9.89 -14.29 -3.72
N THR A 188 -10.57 -15.12 -4.54
CA THR A 188 -10.59 -16.57 -4.37
C THR A 188 -9.19 -17.15 -4.59
N ARG A 189 -8.49 -16.72 -5.65
CA ARG A 189 -7.10 -17.11 -5.89
C ARG A 189 -6.19 -16.78 -4.71
N LEU A 190 -6.33 -15.59 -4.12
CA LEU A 190 -5.54 -15.18 -2.94
C LEU A 190 -5.97 -15.92 -1.66
N LEU A 191 -7.24 -16.26 -1.53
CA LEU A 191 -7.74 -17.06 -0.42
C LEU A 191 -7.10 -18.46 -0.42
N GLU A 192 -7.02 -19.09 -1.60
CA GLU A 192 -6.53 -20.46 -1.81
C GLU A 192 -5.00 -20.57 -1.92
N ALA A 193 -4.31 -19.47 -2.16
CA ALA A 193 -2.85 -19.44 -2.25
C ALA A 193 -2.20 -19.31 -0.85
N PRO A 194 -0.94 -19.72 -0.66
CA PRO A 194 -0.21 -19.45 0.57
C PRO A 194 -0.09 -17.93 0.82
N SER A 195 -0.13 -17.52 2.09
CA SER A 195 0.20 -16.15 2.49
C SER A 195 1.71 -15.89 2.42
N LEU A 196 2.11 -14.64 2.63
CA LEU A 196 3.52 -14.27 2.77
C LEU A 196 4.18 -15.02 3.95
N TYR A 197 3.44 -15.18 5.06
CA TYR A 197 3.96 -15.90 6.22
C TYR A 197 4.03 -17.41 5.99
N ASP A 198 3.05 -18.01 5.31
CA ASP A 198 3.11 -19.42 4.91
C ASP A 198 4.35 -19.69 4.04
N ALA A 199 4.67 -18.80 3.09
CA ALA A 199 5.87 -18.93 2.26
C ALA A 199 7.16 -18.84 3.08
N ALA A 200 7.21 -17.95 4.08
CA ALA A 200 8.34 -17.85 5.01
C ALA A 200 8.51 -19.13 5.84
N LEU A 201 7.42 -19.68 6.39
CA LEU A 201 7.49 -20.93 7.18
C LEU A 201 7.90 -22.13 6.33
N ARG A 202 7.42 -22.22 5.09
CA ARG A 202 7.85 -23.22 4.12
C ARG A 202 9.33 -23.09 3.76
N LEU A 203 9.84 -21.86 3.63
CA LEU A 203 11.27 -21.61 3.46
C LEU A 203 12.06 -22.12 4.67
N LEU A 204 11.66 -21.76 5.92
CA LEU A 204 12.31 -22.25 7.13
C LEU A 204 12.37 -23.79 7.15
N HIS A 205 11.25 -24.45 6.84
CA HIS A 205 11.18 -25.91 6.77
C HIS A 205 12.16 -26.48 5.72
N ARG A 206 12.19 -25.91 4.51
CA ARG A 206 13.16 -26.34 3.45
C ARG A 206 14.61 -26.14 3.88
N ARG A 207 14.88 -25.14 4.71
CA ARG A 207 16.21 -24.87 5.26
C ARG A 207 16.55 -25.69 6.52
N GLY A 208 15.65 -26.63 6.91
CA GLY A 208 15.87 -27.59 8.01
C GLY A 208 15.47 -27.11 9.40
N LEU A 209 14.78 -25.96 9.52
CA LEU A 209 14.24 -25.49 10.80
C LEU A 209 13.02 -26.34 11.20
N PRO A 210 12.75 -26.52 12.51
CA PRO A 210 11.72 -27.44 13.02
C PRO A 210 10.31 -26.85 12.97
N VAL A 211 9.89 -26.37 11.81
CA VAL A 211 8.51 -25.89 11.59
C VAL A 211 7.56 -27.08 11.60
N PRO A 212 6.47 -27.07 12.41
CA PRO A 212 5.48 -28.14 12.43
C PRO A 212 4.86 -28.40 11.05
N ALA A 213 4.68 -29.69 10.70
CA ALA A 213 4.22 -30.10 9.35
C ALA A 213 2.83 -29.54 9.00
N ASP A 214 1.95 -29.45 9.97
CA ASP A 214 0.60 -28.88 9.83
C ASP A 214 0.60 -27.35 9.61
N HIS A 215 1.73 -26.66 9.82
CA HIS A 215 1.95 -25.26 9.45
C HIS A 215 2.65 -25.10 8.09
N VAL A 216 3.31 -26.12 7.60
CA VAL A 216 3.91 -26.16 6.25
C VAL A 216 2.86 -26.45 5.18
N GLU A 217 1.91 -27.36 5.47
CA GLU A 217 0.90 -27.87 4.54
C GLU A 217 -0.53 -27.69 5.12
N ARG A 218 -0.81 -26.53 5.70
CA ARG A 218 -2.13 -26.24 6.25
C ARG A 218 -3.18 -25.94 5.16
N ASP A 219 -4.45 -25.92 5.55
CA ASP A 219 -5.53 -25.35 4.71
C ASP A 219 -5.37 -23.82 4.62
N TRP A 220 -4.87 -23.32 3.49
CA TRP A 220 -4.62 -21.90 3.27
C TRP A 220 -5.88 -21.06 3.13
N THR A 221 -7.07 -21.64 3.02
CA THR A 221 -8.33 -20.90 3.00
C THR A 221 -8.73 -20.40 4.39
N ARG A 222 -8.08 -20.89 5.45
CA ARG A 222 -8.31 -20.54 6.83
C ARG A 222 -7.32 -19.47 7.30
N ALA A 223 -7.76 -18.65 8.26
CA ALA A 223 -6.87 -17.72 8.93
C ALA A 223 -5.67 -18.46 9.55
N TYR A 224 -4.52 -17.81 9.56
CA TYR A 224 -3.35 -18.31 10.28
C TYR A 224 -3.62 -18.28 11.79
N GLU A 225 -3.27 -19.34 12.49
CA GLU A 225 -3.32 -19.46 13.94
C GLU A 225 -1.90 -19.67 14.48
N PRO A 226 -1.50 -18.96 15.56
CA PRO A 226 -0.14 -19.09 16.11
C PRO A 226 0.13 -20.46 16.71
N ASP A 227 1.39 -20.93 16.62
CA ASP A 227 1.84 -22.19 17.16
C ASP A 227 3.20 -22.09 17.88
N PRO A 228 3.35 -22.64 19.11
CA PRO A 228 4.62 -22.62 19.83
C PRO A 228 5.77 -23.34 19.11
N GLY A 229 5.49 -24.26 18.20
CA GLY A 229 6.50 -24.93 17.37
C GLY A 229 7.09 -23.98 16.34
N VAL A 230 6.25 -23.13 15.74
CA VAL A 230 6.71 -22.06 14.83
C VAL A 230 7.54 -21.03 15.59
N GLU A 231 7.12 -20.64 16.81
CA GLU A 231 7.92 -19.75 17.66
C GLU A 231 9.31 -20.32 17.95
N ARG A 232 9.41 -21.64 18.25
CA ARG A 232 10.71 -22.30 18.43
C ARG A 232 11.57 -22.28 17.16
N ALA A 233 10.98 -22.51 16.00
CA ALA A 233 11.71 -22.42 14.74
C ALA A 233 12.30 -21.02 14.48
N TRP A 234 11.54 -19.96 14.77
CA TRP A 234 12.07 -18.60 14.73
C TRP A 234 13.11 -18.33 15.82
N ALA A 235 12.96 -18.90 17.01
CA ALA A 235 13.98 -18.77 18.07
C ALA A 235 15.34 -19.34 17.62
N GLU A 236 15.36 -20.45 16.87
CA GLU A 236 16.59 -20.97 16.28
C GLU A 236 17.21 -20.02 15.26
N VAL A 237 16.38 -19.31 14.46
CA VAL A 237 16.87 -18.26 13.54
C VAL A 237 17.52 -17.12 14.32
N TYR A 238 16.89 -16.67 15.42
CA TYR A 238 17.41 -15.56 16.24
C TYR A 238 18.62 -15.94 17.09
N ALA A 239 18.93 -17.23 17.25
CA ALA A 239 20.16 -17.67 17.91
C ALA A 239 21.44 -17.30 17.12
N ASP A 240 21.30 -16.94 15.84
CA ASP A 240 22.40 -16.46 14.99
C ASP A 240 22.03 -15.10 14.39
N ASP A 241 22.39 -14.03 15.08
CA ASP A 241 22.13 -12.64 14.70
C ASP A 241 23.21 -12.04 13.76
N ARG A 242 24.11 -12.87 13.23
CA ARG A 242 25.18 -12.39 12.33
C ARG A 242 24.62 -11.80 11.05
N PRO A 243 25.23 -10.73 10.51
CA PRO A 243 24.76 -10.05 9.29
C PRO A 243 24.66 -10.96 8.05
N GLY A 244 25.32 -12.12 8.05
CA GLY A 244 25.26 -13.11 6.99
C GLY A 244 24.08 -14.10 7.09
N ASN A 245 23.33 -14.10 8.19
CA ASN A 245 22.14 -14.94 8.34
C ASN A 245 20.96 -14.30 7.61
N ASP A 246 20.64 -14.79 6.43
CA ASP A 246 19.57 -14.29 5.58
C ASP A 246 18.17 -14.55 6.18
N LEU A 247 18.00 -15.61 6.97
CA LEU A 247 16.75 -15.90 7.69
C LEU A 247 16.51 -14.93 8.85
N TYR A 248 17.57 -14.51 9.56
CA TYR A 248 17.46 -13.44 10.55
C TYR A 248 17.05 -12.12 9.91
N LEU A 249 17.66 -11.75 8.78
CA LEU A 249 17.29 -10.56 8.03
C LEU A 249 15.85 -10.64 7.51
N LEU A 250 15.38 -11.84 7.13
CA LEU A 250 13.99 -12.06 6.74
C LEU A 250 13.04 -11.85 7.90
N ALA A 251 13.35 -12.40 9.09
CA ALA A 251 12.56 -12.23 10.30
C ALA A 251 12.36 -10.73 10.62
N GLU A 252 13.44 -9.95 10.62
CA GLU A 252 13.38 -8.51 10.88
C GLU A 252 12.63 -7.75 9.77
N ALA A 253 12.78 -8.13 8.49
CA ALA A 253 12.02 -7.53 7.40
C ALA A 253 10.50 -7.84 7.49
N LEU A 254 10.11 -9.02 7.97
CA LEU A 254 8.71 -9.35 8.27
C LEU A 254 8.19 -8.52 9.44
N MET A 255 9.00 -8.31 10.48
CA MET A 255 8.64 -7.43 11.61
C MET A 255 8.46 -5.98 11.17
N ASP A 256 9.32 -5.49 10.29
CA ASP A 256 9.17 -4.18 9.66
C ASP A 256 7.81 -4.00 8.95
N VAL A 257 7.36 -5.04 8.26
CA VAL A 257 6.02 -5.07 7.62
C VAL A 257 4.92 -5.09 8.68
N ALA A 258 5.04 -5.96 9.70
CA ALA A 258 4.03 -6.14 10.74
C ALA A 258 3.81 -4.86 11.55
N GLU A 259 4.90 -4.16 11.95
CA GLU A 259 4.82 -2.87 12.64
C GLU A 259 4.03 -1.84 11.82
N ARG A 260 4.32 -1.72 10.52
CA ARG A 260 3.65 -0.76 9.63
C ARG A 260 2.18 -1.09 9.42
N VAL A 261 1.80 -2.36 9.36
CA VAL A 261 0.40 -2.81 9.30
C VAL A 261 -0.33 -2.44 10.60
N THR A 262 0.27 -2.71 11.75
CA THR A 262 -0.28 -2.37 13.07
C THR A 262 -0.46 -0.85 13.20
N ARG A 263 0.55 -0.07 12.78
CA ARG A 263 0.50 1.39 12.76
C ARG A 263 -0.65 1.91 11.88
N TRP A 264 -0.83 1.36 10.67
CA TRP A 264 -1.91 1.76 9.76
C TRP A 264 -3.29 1.50 10.39
N ARG A 265 -3.50 0.32 10.99
CA ARG A 265 -4.74 -0.04 11.68
C ARG A 265 -5.02 0.88 12.86
N HIS A 266 -3.97 1.23 13.62
CA HIS A 266 -4.09 2.15 14.75
C HIS A 266 -4.46 3.57 14.30
N LEU A 267 -3.81 4.10 13.26
CA LEU A 267 -4.12 5.40 12.67
C LEU A 267 -5.56 5.45 12.14
N HIS A 268 -6.03 4.38 11.52
CA HIS A 268 -7.43 4.22 11.10
C HIS A 268 -8.38 4.33 12.30
N LEU A 269 -8.12 3.57 13.36
CA LEU A 269 -8.92 3.63 14.60
C LEU A 269 -8.97 5.04 15.16
N VAL A 270 -7.83 5.72 15.23
CA VAL A 270 -7.73 7.10 15.75
C VAL A 270 -8.50 8.08 14.86
N ALA A 271 -8.37 7.99 13.52
CA ALA A 271 -9.08 8.84 12.57
C ALA A 271 -10.60 8.68 12.72
N VAL A 272 -11.10 7.44 12.78
CA VAL A 272 -12.53 7.16 12.98
C VAL A 272 -13.01 7.66 14.35
N LYS A 273 -12.24 7.42 15.40
CA LYS A 273 -12.57 7.91 16.76
C LYS A 273 -12.66 9.43 16.81
N ARG A 274 -11.75 10.13 16.12
CA ARG A 274 -11.71 11.60 16.06
C ARG A 274 -12.89 12.19 15.29
N THR A 275 -13.29 11.58 14.14
CA THR A 275 -14.33 12.13 13.27
C THR A 275 -15.72 11.66 13.60
N MET A 276 -15.90 10.41 14.04
CA MET A 276 -17.21 9.78 14.26
C MET A 276 -17.51 9.51 15.73
N GLY A 277 -16.47 9.34 16.57
CA GLY A 277 -16.66 8.84 17.93
C GLY A 277 -17.31 7.45 17.92
N GLY A 278 -18.15 7.15 18.90
CA GLY A 278 -18.87 5.87 19.04
C GLY A 278 -20.09 5.69 18.14
N LYS A 279 -20.31 6.55 17.15
CA LYS A 279 -21.45 6.41 16.23
C LYS A 279 -21.33 5.14 15.38
N PRO A 280 -22.47 4.50 15.00
CA PRO A 280 -22.44 3.35 14.10
C PRO A 280 -21.76 3.70 12.76
N GLY A 281 -21.00 2.78 12.20
CA GLY A 281 -20.44 2.90 10.84
C GLY A 281 -21.57 2.92 9.79
N SER A 282 -21.28 3.43 8.59
CA SER A 282 -22.22 3.44 7.45
C SER A 282 -22.67 2.03 7.06
N GLY A 283 -21.87 0.99 7.32
CA GLY A 283 -22.24 -0.41 7.14
C GLY A 283 -23.03 -1.05 8.29
N GLY A 284 -23.56 -0.26 9.25
CA GLY A 284 -24.44 -0.75 10.34
C GLY A 284 -23.71 -1.48 11.48
N SER A 285 -22.38 -1.62 11.44
CA SER A 285 -21.59 -2.26 12.49
C SER A 285 -21.16 -1.28 13.59
N ASN A 286 -20.84 -1.79 14.80
CA ASN A 286 -20.10 -1.03 15.80
C ASN A 286 -18.64 -0.91 15.35
N GLY A 287 -18.40 0.06 14.43
CA GLY A 287 -17.13 0.20 13.71
C GLY A 287 -15.91 0.34 14.62
N LEU A 288 -16.01 1.11 15.72
CA LEU A 288 -14.89 1.29 16.65
C LEU A 288 -14.46 -0.01 17.34
N ASN A 289 -15.41 -0.82 17.82
CA ASN A 289 -15.09 -2.08 18.49
C ASN A 289 -14.48 -3.09 17.52
N TRP A 290 -14.92 -3.08 16.26
CA TRP A 290 -14.33 -3.92 15.22
C TRP A 290 -12.89 -3.47 14.91
N LEU A 291 -12.68 -2.16 14.72
CA LEU A 291 -11.36 -1.60 14.48
C LEU A 291 -10.39 -1.85 15.65
N ALA A 292 -10.86 -1.69 16.90
CA ALA A 292 -10.04 -1.95 18.08
C ALA A 292 -9.55 -3.40 18.11
N ARG A 293 -10.45 -4.38 17.91
CA ARG A 293 -10.05 -5.81 17.81
C ARG A 293 -9.10 -6.08 16.65
N HIS A 294 -9.26 -5.34 15.55
CA HIS A 294 -8.41 -5.50 14.38
C HIS A 294 -6.99 -4.95 14.60
N VAL A 295 -6.86 -3.91 15.44
CA VAL A 295 -5.54 -3.40 15.88
C VAL A 295 -4.82 -4.43 16.76
N GLU A 296 -5.55 -5.15 17.62
CA GLU A 296 -5.00 -6.16 18.53
C GLU A 296 -4.61 -7.49 17.82
N GLN A 297 -4.97 -7.64 16.55
CA GLN A 297 -4.65 -8.84 15.77
C GLN A 297 -3.25 -8.73 15.18
N ASP A 298 -2.29 -9.42 15.77
CA ASP A 298 -0.93 -9.45 15.27
C ASP A 298 -0.82 -10.13 13.90
N VAL A 299 0.04 -9.57 13.05
CA VAL A 299 0.53 -10.19 11.82
C VAL A 299 1.85 -10.84 12.15
N PHE A 300 2.06 -12.09 11.70
CA PHE A 300 3.25 -12.87 12.02
C PHE A 300 3.45 -13.04 13.54
N PRO A 301 2.44 -13.61 14.25
CA PRO A 301 2.29 -13.51 15.70
C PRO A 301 3.46 -14.08 16.49
N GLU A 302 4.13 -15.14 16.01
CA GLU A 302 5.26 -15.75 16.70
C GLU A 302 6.50 -14.86 16.72
N LEU A 303 6.67 -14.00 15.70
CA LEU A 303 7.73 -13.01 15.71
C LEU A 303 7.51 -11.96 16.80
N TRP A 304 6.24 -11.64 17.13
CA TRP A 304 5.92 -10.76 18.24
C TRP A 304 6.12 -11.46 19.60
N SER A 305 5.56 -12.67 19.78
CA SER A 305 5.62 -13.39 21.05
C SER A 305 7.04 -13.77 21.43
N LEU A 306 7.89 -14.10 20.45
CA LEU A 306 9.30 -14.42 20.65
C LEU A 306 10.08 -13.31 21.38
N ARG A 307 9.72 -12.02 21.20
CA ARG A 307 10.35 -10.91 21.92
C ARG A 307 10.19 -10.98 23.45
N ASN A 308 9.32 -11.82 23.95
CA ASN A 308 9.19 -12.05 25.40
C ASN A 308 10.22 -13.04 25.95
N THR A 309 10.93 -13.77 25.08
CA THR A 309 11.79 -14.91 25.47
C THR A 309 13.24 -14.77 25.04
N ILE A 310 13.55 -13.88 24.10
CA ILE A 310 14.90 -13.59 23.62
C ILE A 310 15.46 -12.30 24.20
#